data_42fe7cfd759f4064e2e6480f21b5e4bc
#
_entry.id   42fe7cfd759f4064e2e6480f21b5e4bc
#
_cell.length_a   1.000
_cell.length_b   1.000
_cell.length_c   1.000
_cell.angle_alpha   90.00
_cell.angle_beta   90.00
_cell.angle_gamma   90.00
#
_symmetry.space_group_name_H-M   'P 1'
#
loop_
_entity.id
_entity.type
_entity.pdbx_description
1 polymer ?
#
loop_
_entity_poly.entity_id
_entity_poly.type
_entity_poly.pdbx_seq_one_letter_code
_entity_poly.pdbx_strand_id
1 'polypeptide(L)'
;MLNHFFDYKPEVLALDEKAMELCQPYFRHMEEIRDFNQLKMLKAFGDTQMSSTDMLGTTGYGLWDSGRAKLEQIFAQVMGAEDALVRSQFQSGTHTLAVALFGLLRAGDTLLAATGRPYDTLEGVIGLDGKGKGTGTLMDYGVKYDEAPLKPDFTPDYALISQKAPGAKVCHIQRSRGY
;
A
#
# COMPACT_ATOMS: atom_id res chain seq x y z
N MET A 1 14.52 -29.70 -18.20
CA MET A 1 14.04 -28.80 -19.26
C MET A 1 15.08 -27.74 -19.59
N LEU A 2 15.68 -27.05 -18.60
CA LEU A 2 16.70 -25.99 -18.83
C LEU A 2 17.89 -26.44 -19.68
N ASN A 3 18.43 -27.66 -19.45
CA ASN A 3 19.54 -28.21 -20.23
C ASN A 3 19.26 -28.44 -21.72
N HIS A 4 18.01 -28.35 -22.12
CA HIS A 4 17.66 -28.51 -23.53
C HIS A 4 17.90 -27.21 -24.31
N PHE A 5 17.92 -26.09 -23.62
CA PHE A 5 18.05 -24.77 -24.23
C PHE A 5 19.33 -24.03 -23.82
N PHE A 6 19.96 -24.42 -22.71
CA PHE A 6 21.12 -23.75 -22.16
C PHE A 6 22.15 -24.78 -21.70
N ASP A 7 23.42 -24.52 -21.94
CA ASP A 7 24.54 -25.36 -21.52
C ASP A 7 25.03 -24.97 -20.13
N TYR A 8 24.34 -25.43 -19.10
CA TYR A 8 24.76 -25.21 -17.71
C TYR A 8 25.70 -26.31 -17.23
N LYS A 9 26.68 -25.94 -16.39
CA LYS A 9 27.53 -26.93 -15.73
C LYS A 9 26.72 -27.80 -14.79
N PRO A 10 27.01 -29.13 -14.72
CA PRO A 10 26.29 -30.06 -13.87
C PRO A 10 26.22 -29.64 -12.40
N GLU A 11 27.29 -29.01 -11.88
CA GLU A 11 27.35 -28.55 -10.49
C GLU A 11 26.32 -27.42 -10.21
N VAL A 12 26.09 -26.55 -11.19
CA VAL A 12 25.08 -25.47 -11.07
C VAL A 12 23.66 -26.05 -11.02
N LEU A 13 23.41 -27.08 -11.84
CA LEU A 13 22.10 -27.75 -11.85
C LEU A 13 21.84 -28.49 -10.55
N ALA A 14 22.85 -29.16 -10.01
CA ALA A 14 22.73 -29.86 -8.71
C ALA A 14 22.48 -28.88 -7.56
N LEU A 15 23.08 -27.66 -7.62
CA LEU A 15 22.80 -26.60 -6.64
C LEU A 15 21.37 -26.06 -6.78
N ASP A 16 20.89 -25.87 -8.01
CA ASP A 16 19.53 -25.42 -8.29
C ASP A 16 18.51 -26.42 -7.77
N GLU A 17 18.68 -27.72 -8.06
CA GLU A 17 17.80 -28.77 -7.55
C GLU A 17 17.74 -28.78 -6.02
N LYS A 18 18.89 -28.71 -5.36
CA LYS A 18 18.96 -28.65 -3.89
C LYS A 18 18.30 -27.38 -3.33
N ALA A 19 18.50 -26.24 -3.97
CA ALA A 19 17.86 -24.98 -3.56
C ALA A 19 16.34 -25.08 -3.72
N MET A 20 15.86 -25.65 -4.83
CA MET A 20 14.43 -25.86 -5.08
C MET A 20 13.80 -26.80 -4.05
N GLU A 21 14.48 -27.89 -3.68
CA GLU A 21 14.01 -28.78 -2.61
C GLU A 21 13.84 -28.04 -1.27
N LEU A 22 14.83 -27.23 -0.89
CA LEU A 22 14.79 -26.44 0.35
C LEU A 22 13.68 -25.38 0.33
N CYS A 23 13.38 -24.82 -0.82
CA CYS A 23 12.36 -23.78 -0.99
C CYS A 23 10.93 -24.35 -1.10
N GLN A 24 10.75 -25.62 -1.45
CA GLN A 24 9.43 -26.23 -1.69
C GLN A 24 8.39 -26.01 -0.56
N PRO A 25 8.71 -26.11 0.73
CA PRO A 25 7.75 -25.85 1.79
C PRO A 25 7.24 -24.40 1.79
N TYR A 26 8.14 -23.46 1.49
CA TYR A 26 7.81 -22.03 1.41
C TYR A 26 6.96 -21.74 0.16
N PHE A 27 7.29 -22.35 -0.98
CA PHE A 27 6.51 -22.20 -2.21
C PHE A 27 5.09 -22.72 -2.04
N ARG A 28 4.90 -23.87 -1.42
CA ARG A 28 3.55 -24.39 -1.13
C ARG A 28 2.72 -23.43 -0.29
N HIS A 29 3.32 -22.87 0.76
CA HIS A 29 2.65 -21.86 1.57
C HIS A 29 2.28 -20.60 0.77
N MET A 30 3.19 -20.13 -0.08
CA MET A 30 2.92 -18.98 -0.98
C MET A 30 1.83 -19.29 -2.01
N GLU A 31 1.77 -20.53 -2.51
CA GLU A 31 0.71 -20.97 -3.41
C GLU A 31 -0.66 -20.96 -2.75
N GLU A 32 -0.78 -21.41 -1.51
CA GLU A 32 -2.03 -21.34 -0.75
C GLU A 32 -2.51 -19.88 -0.59
N ILE A 33 -1.58 -18.97 -0.24
CA ILE A 33 -1.89 -17.54 -0.13
C ILE A 33 -2.32 -16.96 -1.48
N ARG A 34 -1.61 -17.31 -2.57
CA ARG A 34 -1.92 -16.90 -3.94
C ARG A 34 -3.32 -17.35 -4.32
N ASP A 35 -3.62 -18.63 -4.16
CA ASP A 35 -4.87 -19.22 -4.59
C ASP A 35 -6.07 -18.64 -3.82
N PHE A 36 -5.92 -18.46 -2.51
CA PHE A 36 -6.92 -17.77 -1.69
C PHE A 36 -7.20 -16.34 -2.20
N ASN A 37 -6.16 -15.56 -2.45
CA ASN A 37 -6.33 -14.18 -2.92
C ASN A 37 -6.85 -14.12 -4.36
N GLN A 38 -6.45 -15.04 -5.23
CA GLN A 38 -6.98 -15.13 -6.58
C GLN A 38 -8.48 -15.45 -6.59
N LEU A 39 -8.92 -16.42 -5.78
CA LEU A 39 -10.34 -16.75 -5.64
C LEU A 39 -11.14 -15.59 -5.06
N LYS A 40 -10.59 -14.87 -4.09
CA LYS A 40 -11.20 -13.65 -3.54
C LYS A 40 -11.40 -12.59 -4.62
N MET A 41 -10.41 -12.36 -5.47
CA MET A 41 -10.51 -11.44 -6.60
C MET A 41 -11.57 -11.90 -7.62
N LEU A 42 -11.53 -13.17 -8.04
CA LEU A 42 -12.51 -13.72 -8.99
C LEU A 42 -13.94 -13.62 -8.45
N LYS A 43 -14.12 -13.86 -7.15
CA LYS A 43 -15.42 -13.69 -6.50
C LYS A 43 -15.89 -12.23 -6.60
N ALA A 44 -15.04 -11.26 -6.30
CA ALA A 44 -15.39 -9.84 -6.37
C ALA A 44 -15.77 -9.42 -7.81
N PHE A 45 -15.07 -9.91 -8.83
CA PHE A 45 -15.43 -9.70 -10.23
C PHE A 45 -16.80 -10.31 -10.58
N GLY A 46 -17.07 -11.52 -10.07
CA GLY A 46 -18.37 -12.16 -10.27
C GLY A 46 -19.52 -11.44 -9.58
N ASP A 47 -19.34 -11.05 -8.31
CA ASP A 47 -20.36 -10.36 -7.50
C ASP A 47 -20.73 -8.99 -8.11
N THR A 48 -19.75 -8.27 -8.68
CA THR A 48 -19.98 -6.99 -9.36
C THR A 48 -20.44 -7.15 -10.81
N GLN A 49 -20.54 -8.38 -11.31
CA GLN A 49 -20.90 -8.66 -12.71
C GLN A 49 -20.00 -7.89 -13.69
N MET A 50 -18.68 -7.89 -13.43
CA MET A 50 -17.70 -7.24 -14.29
C MET A 50 -17.70 -7.86 -15.70
N SER A 51 -17.73 -7.03 -16.72
CA SER A 51 -17.80 -7.46 -18.12
C SER A 51 -16.79 -6.72 -19.00
N SER A 52 -16.60 -7.17 -20.23
CA SER A 52 -15.70 -6.51 -21.16
C SER A 52 -16.10 -5.07 -21.49
N THR A 53 -17.40 -4.75 -21.39
CA THR A 53 -17.89 -3.38 -21.62
C THR A 53 -17.42 -2.40 -20.54
N ASP A 54 -17.20 -2.90 -19.30
CA ASP A 54 -16.70 -2.09 -18.19
C ASP A 54 -15.20 -1.72 -18.33
N MET A 55 -14.50 -2.41 -19.23
CA MET A 55 -13.08 -2.14 -19.55
C MET A 55 -12.90 -1.17 -20.72
N LEU A 56 -13.99 -0.75 -21.37
CA LEU A 56 -13.93 0.22 -22.46
C LEU A 56 -13.62 1.61 -21.91
N GLY A 57 -12.87 2.40 -22.70
CA GLY A 57 -12.60 3.80 -22.35
C GLY A 57 -13.89 4.62 -22.37
N THR A 58 -13.99 5.57 -21.43
CA THR A 58 -15.10 6.51 -21.31
C THR A 58 -14.61 7.95 -21.33
N THR A 59 -15.52 8.90 -21.53
CA THR A 59 -15.19 10.34 -21.48
C THR A 59 -14.95 10.83 -20.03
N GLY A 60 -15.30 10.04 -19.03
CA GLY A 60 -15.19 10.41 -17.63
C GLY A 60 -16.28 11.35 -17.11
N TYR A 61 -17.30 11.67 -17.90
CA TYR A 61 -18.43 12.52 -17.50
C TYR A 61 -19.62 11.75 -16.93
N GLY A 62 -19.41 10.52 -16.48
CA GLY A 62 -20.44 9.69 -15.83
C GLY A 62 -21.36 8.94 -16.80
N LEU A 63 -21.33 9.25 -18.07
CA LEU A 63 -22.08 8.53 -19.10
C LEU A 63 -21.31 7.25 -19.48
N TRP A 64 -21.96 6.10 -19.32
CA TRP A 64 -21.37 4.78 -19.64
C TRP A 64 -20.08 4.46 -18.87
N ASP A 65 -19.93 4.98 -17.66
CA ASP A 65 -18.74 4.85 -16.81
C ASP A 65 -18.94 3.83 -15.68
N SER A 66 -19.65 2.73 -15.98
CA SER A 66 -19.93 1.67 -15.01
C SER A 66 -18.66 0.98 -14.50
N GLY A 67 -17.65 0.86 -15.35
CA GLY A 67 -16.37 0.22 -14.99
C GLY A 67 -15.66 0.89 -13.83
N ARG A 68 -15.73 2.22 -13.72
CA ARG A 68 -15.13 2.98 -12.62
C ARG A 68 -15.79 2.64 -11.27
N ALA A 69 -17.11 2.65 -11.22
CA ALA A 69 -17.86 2.31 -10.03
C ALA A 69 -17.65 0.85 -9.61
N LYS A 70 -17.65 -0.08 -10.59
CA LYS A 70 -17.37 -1.49 -10.32
C LYS A 70 -15.94 -1.72 -9.82
N LEU A 71 -14.94 -1.01 -10.36
CA LEU A 71 -13.56 -1.08 -9.89
C LEU A 71 -13.45 -0.71 -8.42
N GLU A 72 -14.13 0.35 -7.99
CA GLU A 72 -14.16 0.77 -6.59
C GLU A 72 -14.85 -0.26 -5.70
N GLN A 73 -15.98 -0.81 -6.13
CA GLN A 73 -16.67 -1.89 -5.42
C GLN A 73 -15.79 -3.14 -5.26
N ILE A 74 -15.07 -3.53 -6.33
CA ILE A 74 -14.14 -4.66 -6.29
C ILE A 74 -13.02 -4.39 -5.28
N PHE A 75 -12.42 -3.20 -5.30
CA PHE A 75 -11.37 -2.83 -4.34
C PHE A 75 -11.89 -2.83 -2.90
N ALA A 76 -13.05 -2.23 -2.64
CA ALA A 76 -13.66 -2.23 -1.33
C ALA A 76 -13.89 -3.67 -0.83
N GLN A 77 -14.49 -4.53 -1.65
CA GLN A 77 -14.76 -5.92 -1.30
C GLN A 77 -13.48 -6.72 -1.03
N VAL A 78 -12.47 -6.59 -1.89
CA VAL A 78 -11.19 -7.31 -1.75
C VAL A 78 -10.43 -6.88 -0.51
N MET A 79 -10.47 -5.59 -0.17
CA MET A 79 -9.80 -5.03 1.02
C MET A 79 -10.64 -5.14 2.30
N GLY A 80 -11.90 -5.56 2.21
CA GLY A 80 -12.82 -5.61 3.35
C GLY A 80 -13.17 -4.22 3.88
N ALA A 81 -13.22 -3.22 3.00
CA ALA A 81 -13.55 -1.83 3.31
C ALA A 81 -15.01 -1.53 2.94
N GLU A 82 -15.57 -0.50 3.56
CA GLU A 82 -16.92 -0.01 3.23
C GLU A 82 -16.97 0.64 1.85
N ASP A 83 -15.87 1.29 1.46
CA ASP A 83 -15.74 2.00 0.19
C ASP A 83 -14.28 2.07 -0.25
N ALA A 84 -14.05 2.43 -1.51
CA ALA A 84 -12.73 2.65 -2.08
C ALA A 84 -12.77 3.77 -3.11
N LEU A 85 -11.69 4.53 -3.20
CA LEU A 85 -11.49 5.54 -4.24
C LEU A 85 -10.32 5.14 -5.12
N VAL A 86 -10.63 4.67 -6.34
CA VAL A 86 -9.64 4.20 -7.31
C VAL A 86 -9.74 5.05 -8.57
N ARG A 87 -8.77 5.93 -8.76
CA ARG A 87 -8.78 6.94 -9.84
C ARG A 87 -7.41 7.06 -10.50
N SER A 88 -7.39 7.19 -11.81
CA SER A 88 -6.17 7.45 -12.59
C SER A 88 -5.58 8.84 -12.32
N GLN A 89 -6.34 9.74 -11.71
CA GLN A 89 -5.88 11.06 -11.27
C GLN A 89 -4.90 11.00 -10.08
N PHE A 90 -4.84 9.90 -9.35
CA PHE A 90 -3.78 9.66 -8.39
C PHE A 90 -2.49 9.32 -9.13
N GLN A 91 -1.60 10.30 -9.25
CA GLN A 91 -0.38 10.22 -10.08
C GLN A 91 0.70 9.30 -9.48
N SER A 92 0.65 9.07 -8.17
CA SER A 92 1.64 8.25 -7.46
C SER A 92 1.11 7.82 -6.09
N GLY A 93 1.79 6.87 -5.44
CA GLY A 93 1.50 6.50 -4.04
C GLY A 93 1.61 7.68 -3.08
N THR A 94 2.64 8.51 -3.24
CA THR A 94 2.80 9.74 -2.43
C THR A 94 1.63 10.71 -2.62
N HIS A 95 1.16 10.89 -3.85
CA HIS A 95 -0.01 11.73 -4.11
C HIS A 95 -1.27 11.17 -3.45
N THR A 96 -1.48 9.85 -3.50
CA THR A 96 -2.61 9.19 -2.83
C THR A 96 -2.57 9.42 -1.32
N LEU A 97 -1.39 9.23 -0.70
CA LEU A 97 -1.20 9.50 0.72
C LEU A 97 -1.41 10.97 1.07
N ALA A 98 -0.90 11.90 0.25
CA ALA A 98 -1.11 13.33 0.43
C ALA A 98 -2.61 13.67 0.42
N VAL A 99 -3.36 13.19 -0.57
CA VAL A 99 -4.81 13.41 -0.67
C VAL A 99 -5.53 12.88 0.57
N ALA A 100 -5.18 11.67 1.03
CA ALA A 100 -5.78 11.08 2.22
C ALA A 100 -5.46 11.92 3.48
N LEU A 101 -4.21 12.31 3.68
CA LEU A 101 -3.79 13.08 4.86
C LEU A 101 -4.40 14.47 4.89
N PHE A 102 -4.40 15.21 3.77
CA PHE A 102 -5.07 16.50 3.65
C PHE A 102 -6.60 16.40 3.78
N GLY A 103 -7.17 15.28 3.37
CA GLY A 103 -8.60 14.98 3.56
C GLY A 103 -8.99 14.78 5.02
N LEU A 104 -8.14 14.14 5.80
CA LEU A 104 -8.43 13.74 7.19
C LEU A 104 -8.00 14.77 8.24
N LEU A 105 -6.93 15.54 7.97
CA LEU A 105 -6.29 16.43 8.94
C LEU A 105 -6.70 17.88 8.73
N ARG A 106 -6.78 18.62 9.83
CA ARG A 106 -7.05 20.07 9.89
C ARG A 106 -6.01 20.76 10.76
N ALA A 107 -5.93 22.08 10.70
CA ALA A 107 -5.07 22.87 11.57
C ALA A 107 -5.32 22.54 13.06
N GLY A 108 -4.27 22.27 13.79
CA GLY A 108 -4.31 21.85 15.19
C GLY A 108 -4.35 20.34 15.42
N ASP A 109 -4.76 19.54 14.43
CA ASP A 109 -4.73 18.08 14.50
C ASP A 109 -3.29 17.54 14.55
N THR A 110 -3.12 16.35 15.12
CA THR A 110 -1.83 15.67 15.19
C THR A 110 -1.82 14.44 14.30
N LEU A 111 -0.79 14.33 13.45
CA LEU A 111 -0.40 13.13 12.73
C LEU A 111 0.64 12.38 13.55
N LEU A 112 0.32 11.16 14.00
CA LEU A 112 1.25 10.26 14.67
C LEU A 112 1.81 9.25 13.67
N ALA A 113 3.13 9.25 13.43
CA ALA A 113 3.83 8.18 12.73
C ALA A 113 4.16 7.06 13.71
N ALA A 114 3.39 5.99 13.71
CA ALA A 114 3.43 4.93 14.72
C ALA A 114 4.56 3.91 14.52
N THR A 115 5.22 3.91 13.37
CA THR A 115 6.33 3.01 13.03
C THR A 115 7.62 3.76 12.70
N GLY A 116 7.82 4.88 13.39
CA GLY A 116 8.94 5.77 13.15
C GLY A 116 8.74 6.71 11.97
N ARG A 117 9.78 7.44 11.66
CA ARG A 117 9.79 8.47 10.61
C ARG A 117 9.36 7.91 9.26
N PRO A 118 8.42 8.55 8.53
CA PRO A 118 7.98 8.11 7.20
C PRO A 118 9.12 8.09 6.18
N TYR A 119 8.87 7.46 5.01
CA TYR A 119 9.82 7.50 3.90
C TYR A 119 9.95 8.92 3.31
N ASP A 120 11.06 9.17 2.64
CA ASP A 120 11.56 10.50 2.26
C ASP A 120 10.56 11.39 1.49
N THR A 121 9.85 10.83 0.50
CA THR A 121 8.90 11.64 -0.30
C THR A 121 7.67 12.04 0.52
N LEU A 122 7.27 11.27 1.53
CA LEU A 122 6.19 11.64 2.43
C LEU A 122 6.65 12.69 3.47
N GLU A 123 7.93 12.69 3.83
CA GLU A 123 8.50 13.76 4.66
C GLU A 123 8.28 15.15 4.05
N GLY A 124 8.46 15.27 2.70
CA GLY A 124 8.18 16.51 1.99
C GLY A 124 6.71 16.94 2.06
N VAL A 125 5.77 16.00 1.99
CA VAL A 125 4.32 16.29 2.13
C VAL A 125 3.98 16.77 3.55
N ILE A 126 4.61 16.17 4.56
CA ILE A 126 4.40 16.54 5.96
C ILE A 126 5.10 17.87 6.30
N GLY A 127 6.28 18.11 5.76
CA GLY A 127 7.12 19.28 6.04
C GLY A 127 8.31 18.97 6.94
N LEU A 128 8.79 17.72 6.98
CA LEU A 128 9.90 17.26 7.84
C LEU A 128 11.27 17.39 7.20
N ASP A 129 11.35 17.56 5.88
CA ASP A 129 12.60 17.60 5.12
C ASP A 129 13.38 18.92 5.23
N GLY A 130 12.80 19.89 5.93
CA GLY A 130 13.36 21.23 6.15
C GLY A 130 13.45 22.12 4.91
N LYS A 131 13.03 21.63 3.74
CA LYS A 131 13.09 22.34 2.46
C LYS A 131 11.82 23.15 2.15
N GLY A 132 10.75 22.87 2.87
CA GLY A 132 9.41 23.15 2.43
C GLY A 132 8.64 24.18 3.26
N LYS A 133 9.25 25.00 4.12
CA LYS A 133 8.49 26.04 4.84
C LYS A 133 7.88 27.03 3.85
N GLY A 134 6.54 27.09 3.83
CA GLY A 134 5.79 27.94 2.90
C GLY A 134 5.54 27.31 1.54
N THR A 135 5.75 25.99 1.37
CA THR A 135 5.48 25.27 0.11
C THR A 135 4.13 24.52 0.11
N GLY A 136 3.34 24.66 1.18
CA GLY A 136 2.02 24.03 1.27
C GLY A 136 2.05 22.63 1.89
N THR A 137 2.97 22.38 2.81
CA THR A 137 3.05 21.14 3.59
C THR A 137 1.95 21.04 4.64
N LEU A 138 1.68 19.85 5.18
CA LEU A 138 0.73 19.69 6.28
C LEU A 138 1.08 20.60 7.48
N MET A 139 2.38 20.72 7.81
CA MET A 139 2.83 21.59 8.90
C MET A 139 2.60 23.08 8.59
N ASP A 140 2.72 23.50 7.33
CA ASP A 140 2.38 24.88 6.92
C ASP A 140 0.89 25.20 7.13
N TYR A 141 0.03 24.19 7.01
CA TYR A 141 -1.41 24.30 7.30
C TYR A 141 -1.75 24.07 8.77
N GLY A 142 -0.76 24.02 9.65
CA GLY A 142 -0.95 23.96 11.10
C GLY A 142 -1.20 22.55 11.65
N VAL A 143 -0.97 21.51 10.87
CA VAL A 143 -0.98 20.13 11.36
C VAL A 143 0.27 19.88 12.20
N LYS A 144 0.11 19.24 13.34
CA LYS A 144 1.22 18.83 14.21
C LYS A 144 1.71 17.43 13.81
N TYR A 145 3.00 17.21 13.95
CA TYR A 145 3.62 15.90 13.73
C TYR A 145 4.19 15.36 15.03
N ASP A 146 3.99 14.06 15.27
CA ASP A 146 4.63 13.30 16.32
C ASP A 146 4.99 11.90 15.80
N GLU A 147 5.94 11.23 16.46
CA GLU A 147 6.35 9.90 16.04
C GLU A 147 6.63 8.98 17.23
N ALA A 148 6.38 7.68 17.03
CA ALA A 148 6.82 6.61 17.88
C ALA A 148 7.94 5.84 17.15
N PRO A 149 9.22 6.07 17.50
CA PRO A 149 10.35 5.34 16.91
C PRO A 149 10.21 3.83 17.09
N LEU A 150 10.75 3.07 16.15
CA LEU A 150 10.89 1.63 16.32
C LEU A 150 11.89 1.34 17.45
N LYS A 151 11.70 0.20 18.11
CA LYS A 151 12.67 -0.34 19.07
C LYS A 151 13.99 -0.71 18.37
N PRO A 152 15.08 -0.95 19.13
CA PRO A 152 16.37 -1.36 18.54
C PRO A 152 16.32 -2.65 17.73
N ASP A 153 15.33 -3.52 17.98
CA ASP A 153 15.06 -4.75 17.23
C ASP A 153 14.15 -4.54 16.01
N PHE A 154 13.89 -3.29 15.64
CA PHE A 154 12.99 -2.86 14.54
C PHE A 154 11.52 -3.25 14.73
N THR A 155 11.11 -3.65 15.94
CA THR A 155 9.69 -3.88 16.23
C THR A 155 8.99 -2.58 16.66
N PRO A 156 7.67 -2.43 16.43
CA PRO A 156 6.91 -1.28 16.91
C PRO A 156 6.90 -1.21 18.45
N ASP A 157 7.03 -0.02 18.99
CA ASP A 157 6.84 0.23 20.42
C ASP A 157 5.36 0.46 20.73
N TYR A 158 4.64 -0.64 20.94
CA TYR A 158 3.20 -0.59 21.21
C TYR A 158 2.85 0.20 22.49
N ALA A 159 3.71 0.22 23.49
CA ALA A 159 3.49 0.98 24.71
C ALA A 159 3.53 2.49 24.42
N LEU A 160 4.55 2.93 23.69
CA LEU A 160 4.68 4.33 23.29
C LEU A 160 3.56 4.76 22.33
N ILE A 161 3.20 3.88 21.37
CA ILE A 161 2.08 4.12 20.44
C ILE A 161 0.78 4.31 21.24
N SER A 162 0.48 3.41 22.18
CA SER A 162 -0.73 3.48 23.02
C SER A 162 -0.79 4.74 23.88
N GLN A 163 0.37 5.22 24.32
CA GLN A 163 0.47 6.48 25.07
C GLN A 163 0.16 7.71 24.20
N LYS A 164 0.65 7.73 22.95
CA LYS A 164 0.55 8.88 22.05
C LYS A 164 -0.74 8.91 21.23
N ALA A 165 -1.30 7.75 20.87
CA ALA A 165 -2.46 7.63 19.99
C ALA A 165 -3.70 8.42 20.45
N PRO A 166 -4.05 8.53 21.73
CA PRO A 166 -5.20 9.32 22.16
C PRO A 166 -5.12 10.80 21.82
N GLY A 167 -3.92 11.34 21.62
CA GLY A 167 -3.68 12.74 21.22
C GLY A 167 -3.62 12.94 19.70
N ALA A 168 -3.70 11.87 18.91
CA ALA A 168 -3.56 11.92 17.47
C ALA A 168 -4.92 11.84 16.78
N LYS A 169 -5.10 12.64 15.73
CA LYS A 169 -6.25 12.50 14.81
C LYS A 169 -6.06 11.38 13.81
N VAL A 170 -4.83 11.19 13.34
CA VAL A 170 -4.44 10.14 12.41
C VAL A 170 -3.22 9.40 12.98
N CYS A 171 -3.29 8.06 13.00
CA CYS A 171 -2.19 7.19 13.32
C CYS A 171 -1.73 6.54 12.00
N HIS A 172 -0.56 6.95 11.52
CA HIS A 172 0.03 6.45 10.27
C HIS A 172 0.97 5.28 10.57
N ILE A 173 0.70 4.13 9.94
CA ILE A 173 1.52 2.92 10.05
C ILE A 173 2.14 2.65 8.68
N GLN A 174 3.45 2.64 8.62
CA GLN A 174 4.21 2.27 7.44
C GLN A 174 4.92 0.93 7.67
N ARG A 175 4.56 -0.10 6.90
CA ARG A 175 5.09 -1.46 7.06
C ARG A 175 6.42 -1.68 6.34
N SER A 176 6.72 -0.88 5.33
CA SER A 176 7.96 -0.95 4.56
C SER A 176 8.32 0.43 4.03
N ARG A 177 9.60 0.72 3.98
CA ARG A 177 10.12 1.95 3.34
C ARG A 177 10.53 1.75 1.89
N GLY A 178 10.42 0.51 1.37
CA GLY A 178 10.80 0.17 0.01
C GLY A 178 12.30 -0.10 -0.19
N TYR A 179 13.09 -0.03 0.88
CA TYR A 179 14.53 -0.33 0.89
C TYR A 179 14.95 -0.89 2.24
#